data_e1e315e7a32472bc880bed3dc1195de8
#
_entry.id   e1e315e7a32472bc880bed3dc1195de8
#
_cell.length_a   1.000
_cell.length_b   1.000
_cell.length_c   1.000
_cell.angle_alpha   90.00
_cell.angle_beta   90.00
_cell.angle_gamma   90.00
#
_symmetry.space_group_name_H-M   'P 1'
#
loop_
_entity.id
_entity.type
_entity.pdbx_description
1 polymer ?
#
loop_
_entity_poly.entity_id
_entity_poly.type
_entity_poly.pdbx_seq_one_letter_code
_entity_poly.pdbx_strand_id
1 'polypeptide(L)' 'LTSREREVLALMAQGYGNTEIASRLVVTERAVLKHVGNIFAKLDLPHTDAGHRRVLAVLSYLGV' A
#
# COMPACT_ATOMS: atom_id res chain seq x y z
N LEU A 1 0.20 -0.53 11.76
CA LEU A 1 0.84 -1.16 10.60
C LEU A 1 2.17 -1.78 10.99
N THR A 2 2.52 -2.91 10.36
CA THR A 2 3.84 -3.51 10.55
C THR A 2 4.91 -2.68 9.81
N SER A 3 6.19 -2.95 10.13
CA SER A 3 7.31 -2.28 9.43
C SER A 3 7.24 -2.52 7.92
N ARG A 4 6.93 -3.75 7.49
CA ARG A 4 6.85 -4.06 6.06
C ARG A 4 5.67 -3.35 5.40
N GLU A 5 4.54 -3.25 6.08
CA GLU A 5 3.39 -2.52 5.57
C GLU A 5 3.70 -1.03 5.42
N ARG A 6 4.43 -0.46 6.37
CA ARG A 6 4.86 0.94 6.27
C ARG A 6 5.81 1.16 5.10
N GLU A 7 6.73 0.22 4.85
CA GLU A 7 7.62 0.30 3.71
C GLU A 7 6.84 0.27 2.40
N VAL A 8 5.86 -0.62 2.28
CA VAL A 8 4.99 -0.70 1.11
C VAL A 8 4.24 0.62 0.92
N LEU A 9 3.64 1.13 1.98
CA LEU A 9 2.86 2.36 1.94
C LEU A 9 3.72 3.58 1.57
N ALA A 10 4.95 3.64 2.09
CA ALA A 10 5.88 4.71 1.75
C ALA A 10 6.23 4.70 0.26
N LEU A 11 6.41 3.52 -0.32
CA LEU A 11 6.69 3.40 -1.76
C LEU A 11 5.46 3.73 -2.60
N MET A 12 4.26 3.37 -2.12
CA MET A 12 3.01 3.79 -2.76
C MET A 12 2.92 5.32 -2.79
N ALA A 13 3.30 5.98 -1.70
CA ALA A 13 3.27 7.43 -1.60
C ALA A 13 4.23 8.11 -2.58
N GLN A 14 5.27 7.39 -3.01
CA GLN A 14 6.20 7.88 -4.02
C GLN A 14 5.70 7.65 -5.44
N GLY A 15 4.54 7.02 -5.61
CA GLY A 15 3.95 6.78 -6.91
C GLY A 15 4.31 5.44 -7.56
N TYR A 16 5.01 4.55 -6.85
CA TYR A 16 5.38 3.26 -7.41
C TYR A 16 4.18 2.33 -7.45
N GLY A 17 4.05 1.58 -8.55
CA GLY A 17 3.08 0.51 -8.67
C GLY A 17 3.56 -0.77 -7.99
N ASN A 18 2.69 -1.77 -7.93
CA ASN A 18 2.98 -3.01 -7.20
C ASN A 18 4.19 -3.76 -7.74
N THR A 19 4.38 -3.77 -9.08
CA THR A 19 5.54 -4.42 -9.70
C THR A 19 6.85 -3.79 -9.23
N GLU A 20 6.91 -2.47 -9.21
CA GLU A 20 8.12 -1.75 -8.80
C GLU A 20 8.36 -1.91 -7.30
N ILE A 21 7.30 -1.87 -6.50
CA ILE A 21 7.42 -2.10 -5.06
C ILE A 21 7.99 -3.50 -4.80
N ALA A 22 7.47 -4.51 -5.50
CA ALA A 22 7.96 -5.88 -5.36
C ALA A 22 9.45 -5.98 -5.69
N SER A 23 9.87 -5.32 -6.77
CA SER A 23 11.27 -5.29 -7.18
C SER A 23 12.16 -4.63 -6.12
N ARG A 24 11.74 -3.48 -5.61
CA ARG A 24 12.51 -2.72 -4.63
C ARG A 24 12.64 -3.44 -3.28
N LEU A 25 11.60 -4.14 -2.86
CA LEU A 25 11.62 -4.88 -1.60
C LEU A 25 12.13 -6.31 -1.76
N VAL A 26 12.42 -6.73 -2.99
CA VAL A 26 12.89 -8.09 -3.31
C VAL A 26 11.87 -9.14 -2.83
N VAL A 27 10.61 -8.92 -3.16
CA VAL A 27 9.51 -9.84 -2.86
C VAL A 27 8.67 -10.04 -4.12
N THR A 28 7.71 -10.96 -4.08
CA THR A 28 6.79 -11.18 -5.19
C THR A 28 5.71 -10.12 -5.21
N GLU A 29 5.09 -9.91 -6.38
CA GLU A 29 3.92 -9.03 -6.49
C GLU A 29 2.78 -9.55 -5.61
N ARG A 30 2.64 -10.87 -5.51
CA ARG A 30 1.62 -11.48 -4.65
C ARG A 30 1.79 -11.05 -3.20
N ALA A 31 3.02 -11.02 -2.72
CA ALA A 31 3.32 -10.55 -1.36
C ALA A 31 2.94 -9.08 -1.20
N VAL A 32 3.25 -8.26 -2.21
CA VAL A 32 2.87 -6.84 -2.19
C VAL A 32 1.36 -6.69 -2.13
N LEU A 33 0.62 -7.44 -2.95
CA LEU A 33 -0.85 -7.40 -2.93
C LEU A 33 -1.41 -7.76 -1.57
N LYS A 34 -0.82 -8.75 -0.91
CA LYS A 34 -1.22 -9.13 0.45
C LYS A 34 -1.01 -7.98 1.43
N HIS A 35 0.14 -7.34 1.37
CA HIS A 35 0.43 -6.20 2.23
C HIS A 35 -0.51 -5.03 1.96
N VAL A 36 -0.81 -4.75 0.70
CA VAL A 36 -1.76 -3.69 0.32
C VAL A 36 -3.15 -3.97 0.89
N GLY A 37 -3.62 -5.22 0.76
CA GLY A 37 -4.91 -5.61 1.33
C GLY A 37 -4.96 -5.44 2.85
N ASN A 38 -3.89 -5.82 3.54
CA ASN A 38 -3.78 -5.66 5.00
C ASN A 38 -3.76 -4.19 5.39
N ILE A 39 -3.06 -3.35 4.63
CA ILE A 39 -3.04 -1.90 4.86
C ILE A 39 -4.44 -1.33 4.77
N PHE A 40 -5.18 -1.67 3.71
CA PHE A 40 -6.55 -1.19 3.53
C PHE A 40 -7.45 -1.60 4.68
N ALA A 41 -7.34 -2.85 5.13
CA ALA A 41 -8.13 -3.36 6.24
C ALA A 41 -7.78 -2.64 7.55
N LYS A 42 -6.50 -2.45 7.82
CA LYS A 42 -6.05 -1.81 9.07
C LYS A 42 -6.37 -0.32 9.13
N LEU A 43 -6.42 0.35 7.97
CA LEU A 43 -6.80 1.76 7.90
C LEU A 43 -8.32 1.94 7.86
N ASP A 44 -9.07 0.84 7.81
CA ASP A 44 -10.54 0.86 7.79
C ASP A 44 -11.10 1.76 6.69
N LEU A 45 -10.58 1.58 5.48
CA LEU A 45 -10.98 2.40 4.34
C LEU A 45 -12.30 1.91 3.75
N PRO A 46 -13.11 2.81 3.15
CA PRO A 46 -14.36 2.41 2.50
C PRO A 46 -14.16 1.35 1.44
N HIS A 47 -15.16 0.47 1.27
CA HIS A 47 -15.13 -0.57 0.23
C HIS A 47 -15.46 0.04 -1.13
N THR A 48 -14.49 0.71 -1.73
CA THR A 48 -14.57 1.24 -3.08
C THR A 48 -13.59 0.48 -3.96
N ASP A 49 -13.37 0.90 -5.20
CA ASP A 49 -12.37 0.23 -6.03
C ASP A 49 -10.95 0.38 -5.45
N ALA A 50 -10.06 -0.53 -5.83
CA ALA A 50 -8.73 -0.60 -5.25
C ALA A 50 -7.89 0.65 -5.53
N GLY A 51 -8.07 1.29 -6.69
CA GLY A 51 -7.35 2.51 -7.03
C GLY A 51 -7.72 3.66 -6.10
N HIS A 52 -9.01 3.79 -5.78
CA HIS A 52 -9.49 4.83 -4.87
C HIS A 52 -8.99 4.60 -3.45
N ARG A 53 -9.04 3.35 -2.96
CA ARG A 53 -8.50 3.02 -1.63
C ARG A 53 -7.01 3.28 -1.55
N ARG A 54 -6.28 3.04 -2.64
CA ARG A 54 -4.85 3.31 -2.70
C ARG A 54 -4.55 4.79 -2.49
N VAL A 55 -5.32 5.67 -3.13
CA VAL A 55 -5.19 7.12 -2.95
C VAL A 55 -5.48 7.50 -1.50
N LEU A 56 -6.58 6.97 -0.92
CA LEU A 56 -6.95 7.26 0.46
C LEU A 56 -5.87 6.79 1.45
N ALA A 57 -5.26 5.62 1.19
CA ALA A 57 -4.19 5.11 2.04
C ALA A 57 -2.98 6.03 2.01
N VAL A 58 -2.59 6.51 0.83
CA VAL A 58 -1.47 7.43 0.67
C VAL A 58 -1.75 8.76 1.38
N LEU A 59 -2.94 9.30 1.23
CA LEU A 59 -3.32 10.53 1.91
C LEU A 59 -3.28 10.36 3.43
N SER A 60 -3.75 9.22 3.94
CA SER A 60 -3.67 8.89 5.36
C SER A 60 -2.22 8.85 5.84
N TYR A 61 -1.34 8.23 5.05
CA TYR A 61 0.10 8.15 5.36
C TYR A 61 0.74 9.54 5.43
N LEU A 62 0.35 10.43 4.52
CA LEU A 62 0.90 11.79 4.48
C LEU A 62 0.30 12.71 5.53
N GLY A 63 -0.77 12.31 6.17
CA GLY A 63 -1.42 13.09 7.22
C GLY A 63 -2.29 14.23 6.71
N VAL A 64 -2.79 14.09 5.50
CA VAL A 64 -3.64 15.13 4.88
C VAL A 64 -5.07 14.67 4.74
#